data_3d86ed267152c7b879c5df2888558709
#
_entry.id   3d86ed267152c7b879c5df2888558709
#
_cell.length_a   1.000
_cell.length_b   1.000
_cell.length_c   1.000
_cell.angle_alpha   90.00
_cell.angle_beta   90.00
_cell.angle_gamma   90.00
#
_symmetry.space_group_name_H-M   'P 1'
#
loop_
_entity.id
_entity.type
_entity.pdbx_description
1 polymer ?
#
loop_
_entity_poly.entity_id
_entity_poly.type
_entity_poly.pdbx_seq_one_letter_code
_entity_poly.pdbx_strand_id
1 'polypeptide(L)'
;KIYTGEITNWKDVGGNDAEIVLIGREAGSGTRDGFESITGTTDACQYRQELTSTGDVITTVSQNPDAIGYASLSSVKDTVKALTVGGVAPTEDTVKDGSYVIQRPFVLVTKDGTKLSDAAQKFFDYALSSEAAPIIAAAGAVAAN
;
A
#
# COMPACT_ATOMS: atom_id res chain seq x y z
N LYS A 1 11.05 12.18 -4.00
CA LYS A 1 11.34 13.23 -5.03
C LYS A 1 10.48 13.07 -6.28
N ILE A 2 10.26 11.85 -6.77
CA ILE A 2 9.33 11.59 -7.89
C ILE A 2 7.90 12.00 -7.49
N TYR A 3 7.44 11.55 -6.33
CA TYR A 3 6.06 11.80 -5.89
C TYR A 3 5.79 13.29 -5.58
N THR A 4 6.79 14.04 -5.17
CA THR A 4 6.69 15.50 -4.93
C THR A 4 6.95 16.35 -6.17
N GLY A 5 7.21 15.73 -7.33
CA GLY A 5 7.45 16.45 -8.59
C GLY A 5 8.84 17.10 -8.73
N GLU A 6 9.77 16.80 -7.82
CA GLU A 6 11.16 17.25 -7.95
C GLU A 6 11.92 16.52 -9.06
N ILE A 7 11.52 15.28 -9.37
CA ILE A 7 12.01 14.47 -10.47
C ILE A 7 10.82 14.08 -11.34
N THR A 8 10.82 14.52 -12.59
CA THR A 8 9.70 14.36 -13.53
C THR A 8 10.05 13.55 -14.77
N ASN A 9 11.30 13.13 -14.91
CA ASN A 9 11.76 12.35 -16.04
C ASN A 9 12.55 11.12 -15.58
N TRP A 10 12.26 9.96 -16.15
CA TRP A 10 12.93 8.70 -15.79
C TRP A 10 14.44 8.72 -16.00
N LYS A 11 14.96 9.51 -16.97
CA LYS A 11 16.42 9.62 -17.19
C LYS A 11 17.17 10.18 -15.97
N ASP A 12 16.51 11.00 -15.15
CA ASP A 12 17.12 11.61 -13.97
C ASP A 12 17.39 10.57 -12.86
N VAL A 13 16.81 9.40 -13.00
CA VAL A 13 17.00 8.24 -12.11
C VAL A 13 17.57 7.02 -12.85
N GLY A 14 18.15 7.22 -14.04
CA GLY A 14 18.84 6.16 -14.81
C GLY A 14 17.94 5.34 -15.74
N GLY A 15 16.70 5.79 -15.99
CA GLY A 15 15.78 5.21 -16.96
C GLY A 15 15.87 5.86 -18.35
N ASN A 16 14.86 5.60 -19.17
CA ASN A 16 14.71 6.19 -20.50
C ASN A 16 14.39 7.69 -20.40
N ASP A 17 14.62 8.44 -21.49
CA ASP A 17 14.18 9.84 -21.60
C ASP A 17 12.67 9.88 -21.86
N ALA A 18 11.90 9.81 -20.79
CA ALA A 18 10.45 9.81 -20.79
C ALA A 18 9.91 10.50 -19.51
N GLU A 19 8.79 11.22 -19.67
CA GLU A 19 8.09 11.86 -18.54
C GLU A 19 7.51 10.78 -17.60
N ILE A 20 7.67 10.96 -16.29
CA ILE A 20 7.09 10.08 -15.28
C ILE A 20 5.59 10.35 -15.17
N VAL A 21 4.77 9.30 -15.35
CA VAL A 21 3.32 9.36 -15.17
C VAL A 21 2.95 8.84 -13.78
N LEU A 22 2.65 9.75 -12.87
CA LEU A 22 2.37 9.43 -11.48
C LEU A 22 0.89 9.12 -11.28
N ILE A 23 0.58 7.88 -10.89
CA ILE A 23 -0.78 7.41 -10.65
C ILE A 23 -1.00 7.22 -9.15
N GLY A 24 -2.05 7.84 -8.62
CA GLY A 24 -2.40 7.76 -7.20
C GLY A 24 -3.84 7.33 -6.97
N ARG A 25 -4.21 7.30 -5.70
CA ARG A 25 -5.58 7.10 -5.23
C ARG A 25 -6.20 8.45 -4.88
N GLU A 26 -7.52 8.49 -4.90
CA GLU A 26 -8.33 9.64 -4.47
C GLU A 26 -8.07 10.03 -3.01
N ALA A 27 -8.41 11.27 -2.67
CA ALA A 27 -8.41 11.73 -1.28
C ALA A 27 -9.33 10.86 -0.40
N GLY A 28 -8.88 10.54 0.83
CA GLY A 28 -9.60 9.66 1.75
C GLY A 28 -9.34 8.16 1.52
N SER A 29 -8.51 7.79 0.52
CA SER A 29 -8.04 6.43 0.37
C SER A 29 -7.06 6.07 1.47
N GLY A 30 -7.39 5.07 2.28
CA GLY A 30 -6.47 4.57 3.29
C GLY A 30 -5.15 4.02 2.74
N THR A 31 -5.10 3.58 1.48
CA THR A 31 -3.85 3.18 0.82
C THR A 31 -2.99 4.41 0.48
N ARG A 32 -3.61 5.51 0.04
CA ARG A 32 -2.95 6.80 -0.16
C ARG A 32 -2.38 7.34 1.15
N ASP A 33 -3.21 7.43 2.18
CA ASP A 33 -2.81 7.97 3.49
C ASP A 33 -1.62 7.18 4.06
N GLY A 34 -1.66 5.85 3.97
CA GLY A 34 -0.57 4.99 4.41
C GLY A 34 0.72 5.22 3.63
N PHE A 35 0.64 5.28 2.31
CA PHE A 35 1.79 5.53 1.45
C PHE A 35 2.41 6.90 1.69
N GLU A 36 1.62 7.96 1.65
CA GLU A 36 2.09 9.34 1.83
C GLU A 36 2.67 9.58 3.23
N SER A 37 2.05 9.00 4.26
CA SER A 37 2.55 9.09 5.64
C SER A 37 3.93 8.44 5.80
N ILE A 38 4.10 7.21 5.27
CA ILE A 38 5.36 6.46 5.39
C ILE A 38 6.48 7.11 4.58
N THR A 39 6.15 7.65 3.41
CA THR A 39 7.13 8.33 2.54
C THR A 39 7.40 9.78 2.93
N GLY A 40 6.65 10.32 3.89
CA GLY A 40 6.75 11.73 4.31
C GLY A 40 6.29 12.71 3.22
N THR A 41 5.33 12.29 2.39
CA THR A 41 4.82 13.08 1.26
C THR A 41 3.35 13.47 1.39
N THR A 42 2.82 13.45 2.61
CA THR A 42 1.42 13.81 2.90
C THR A 42 1.08 15.19 2.30
N ASP A 43 0.00 15.24 1.51
CA ASP A 43 -0.48 16.42 0.79
C ASP A 43 0.52 17.08 -0.18
N ALA A 44 1.66 16.43 -0.44
CA ALA A 44 2.71 16.96 -1.32
C ALA A 44 2.81 16.23 -2.68
N CYS A 45 2.11 15.12 -2.85
CA CYS A 45 2.19 14.33 -4.07
C CYS A 45 1.54 15.03 -5.27
N GLN A 46 2.22 14.98 -6.41
CA GLN A 46 1.80 15.61 -7.67
C GLN A 46 1.26 14.55 -8.65
N TYR A 47 0.12 13.95 -8.32
CA TYR A 47 -0.48 12.91 -9.16
C TYR A 47 -0.93 13.46 -10.51
N ARG A 48 -0.59 12.77 -11.59
CA ARG A 48 -1.13 13.00 -12.93
C ARG A 48 -2.58 12.56 -13.01
N GLN A 49 -2.93 11.48 -12.29
CA GLN A 49 -4.26 10.92 -12.23
C GLN A 49 -4.52 10.33 -10.85
N GLU A 50 -5.69 10.62 -10.30
CA GLU A 50 -6.20 10.02 -9.07
C GLU A 50 -7.34 9.06 -9.40
N LEU A 51 -7.29 7.84 -8.88
CA LEU A 51 -8.22 6.76 -9.18
C LEU A 51 -8.94 6.26 -7.91
N THR A 52 -10.16 5.78 -8.10
CA THR A 52 -11.06 5.40 -6.99
C THR A 52 -10.87 3.97 -6.49
N SER A 53 -10.09 3.16 -7.20
CA SER A 53 -9.80 1.78 -6.77
C SER A 53 -8.34 1.40 -6.97
N THR A 54 -7.85 0.45 -6.17
CA THR A 54 -6.52 -0.14 -6.35
C THR A 54 -6.43 -0.91 -7.68
N GLY A 55 -7.51 -1.56 -8.10
CA GLY A 55 -7.57 -2.27 -9.39
C GLY A 55 -7.36 -1.33 -10.57
N ASP A 56 -7.93 -0.13 -10.53
CA ASP A 56 -7.76 0.86 -11.60
C ASP A 56 -6.31 1.38 -11.64
N VAL A 57 -5.66 1.56 -10.48
CA VAL A 57 -4.23 1.91 -10.43
C VAL A 57 -3.40 0.83 -11.13
N ILE A 58 -3.59 -0.45 -10.79
CA ILE A 58 -2.88 -1.58 -11.42
C ILE A 58 -3.13 -1.59 -12.94
N THR A 59 -4.38 -1.45 -13.36
CA THR A 59 -4.74 -1.44 -14.79
C THR A 59 -4.06 -0.29 -15.51
N THR A 60 -4.11 0.92 -14.98
CA THR A 60 -3.52 2.11 -15.61
C THR A 60 -2.00 1.98 -15.71
N VAL A 61 -1.33 1.53 -14.63
CA VAL A 61 0.12 1.30 -14.65
C VAL A 61 0.51 0.20 -15.63
N SER A 62 -0.27 -0.89 -15.73
CA SER A 62 0.01 -2.00 -16.67
C SER A 62 -0.07 -1.59 -18.15
N GLN A 63 -0.83 -0.54 -18.45
CA GLN A 63 -1.03 -0.04 -19.83
C GLN A 63 -0.06 1.09 -20.22
N ASN A 64 0.71 1.61 -19.25
CA ASN A 64 1.62 2.71 -19.52
C ASN A 64 3.02 2.40 -18.95
N PRO A 65 4.04 2.15 -19.81
CA PRO A 65 5.39 1.80 -19.36
C PRO A 65 6.11 2.92 -18.61
N ASP A 66 5.64 4.16 -18.74
CA ASP A 66 6.22 5.32 -18.05
C ASP A 66 5.48 5.65 -16.74
N ALA A 67 4.47 4.84 -16.38
CA ALA A 67 3.70 5.05 -15.17
C ALA A 67 4.31 4.39 -13.94
N ILE A 68 4.13 5.04 -12.79
CA ILE A 68 4.41 4.50 -11.45
C ILE A 68 3.22 4.81 -10.54
N GLY A 69 2.92 3.89 -9.64
CA GLY A 69 1.87 4.05 -8.64
C GLY A 69 2.14 3.21 -7.40
N TYR A 70 1.18 3.17 -6.49
CA TYR A 70 1.21 2.31 -5.31
C TYR A 70 -0.10 1.53 -5.18
N ALA A 71 -0.02 0.37 -4.58
CA ALA A 71 -1.15 -0.53 -4.42
C ALA A 71 -0.99 -1.37 -3.15
N SER A 72 -2.10 -1.94 -2.66
CA SER A 72 -2.02 -2.99 -1.63
C SER A 72 -1.35 -4.23 -2.20
N LEU A 73 -0.49 -4.88 -1.42
CA LEU A 73 0.31 -6.04 -1.86
C LEU A 73 -0.56 -7.14 -2.50
N SER A 74 -1.71 -7.45 -1.91
CA SER A 74 -2.67 -8.43 -2.43
C SER A 74 -3.23 -8.12 -3.82
N SER A 75 -3.17 -6.87 -4.25
CA SER A 75 -3.67 -6.45 -5.56
C SER A 75 -2.60 -6.51 -6.64
N VAL A 76 -1.33 -6.65 -6.26
CA VAL A 76 -0.21 -6.71 -7.21
C VAL A 76 -0.24 -8.06 -7.93
N LYS A 77 -0.21 -8.01 -9.27
CA LYS A 77 -0.23 -9.16 -10.17
C LYS A 77 0.94 -9.07 -11.14
N ASP A 78 1.18 -10.15 -11.88
CA ASP A 78 2.26 -10.26 -12.89
C ASP A 78 2.12 -9.25 -14.05
N THR A 79 1.02 -8.51 -14.13
CA THR A 79 0.80 -7.44 -15.10
C THR A 79 1.58 -6.17 -14.83
N VAL A 80 2.12 -6.03 -13.63
CA VAL A 80 2.94 -4.89 -13.19
C VAL A 80 4.19 -5.38 -12.47
N LYS A 81 5.24 -4.58 -12.49
CA LYS A 81 6.48 -4.85 -11.77
C LYS A 81 6.39 -4.29 -10.34
N ALA A 82 6.41 -5.15 -9.33
CA ALA A 82 6.61 -4.73 -7.95
C ALA A 82 8.05 -4.26 -7.75
N LEU A 83 8.21 -3.08 -7.17
CA LEU A 83 9.53 -2.48 -6.96
C LEU A 83 10.09 -2.88 -5.59
N THR A 84 11.39 -3.13 -5.56
CA THR A 84 12.13 -3.24 -4.30
C THR A 84 12.33 -1.85 -3.69
N VAL A 85 12.33 -1.78 -2.37
CA VAL A 85 12.64 -0.55 -1.62
C VAL A 85 13.83 -0.83 -0.72
N GLY A 86 14.89 -0.07 -0.87
CA GLY A 86 16.14 -0.34 -0.16
C GLY A 86 16.76 -1.72 -0.49
N GLY A 87 16.47 -2.27 -1.67
CA GLY A 87 16.89 -3.61 -2.08
C GLY A 87 16.01 -4.75 -1.58
N VAL A 88 14.95 -4.45 -0.81
CA VAL A 88 14.02 -5.45 -0.24
C VAL A 88 12.77 -5.55 -1.12
N ALA A 89 12.38 -6.77 -1.49
CA ALA A 89 11.16 -7.02 -2.26
C ALA A 89 9.91 -7.03 -1.35
N PRO A 90 8.73 -6.62 -1.85
CA PRO A 90 7.49 -6.66 -1.10
C PRO A 90 6.90 -8.07 -1.09
N THR A 91 7.26 -8.86 -0.10
CA THR A 91 6.71 -10.20 0.14
C THR A 91 6.01 -10.26 1.50
N GLU A 92 5.21 -11.30 1.74
CA GLU A 92 4.60 -11.49 3.06
C GLU A 92 5.65 -11.58 4.17
N ASP A 93 6.75 -12.29 3.93
CA ASP A 93 7.83 -12.44 4.91
C ASP A 93 8.51 -11.10 5.22
N THR A 94 8.84 -10.31 4.20
CA THR A 94 9.52 -9.01 4.38
C THR A 94 8.60 -7.93 4.96
N VAL A 95 7.29 -8.05 4.77
CA VAL A 95 6.30 -7.24 5.46
C VAL A 95 6.19 -7.68 6.92
N LYS A 96 6.14 -8.99 7.19
CA LYS A 96 6.00 -9.54 8.53
C LYS A 96 7.21 -9.26 9.42
N ASP A 97 8.43 -9.37 8.89
CA ASP A 97 9.67 -9.11 9.65
C ASP A 97 10.03 -7.60 9.70
N GLY A 98 9.27 -6.75 9.00
CA GLY A 98 9.47 -5.31 8.99
C GLY A 98 10.59 -4.80 8.09
N SER A 99 11.25 -5.67 7.32
CA SER A 99 12.34 -5.27 6.43
C SER A 99 11.84 -4.48 5.20
N TYR A 100 10.62 -4.75 4.71
CA TYR A 100 9.98 -3.91 3.70
C TYR A 100 9.33 -2.70 4.36
N VAL A 101 9.95 -1.53 4.22
CA VAL A 101 9.60 -0.33 5.00
C VAL A 101 8.29 0.35 4.59
N ILE A 102 7.78 0.13 3.36
CA ILE A 102 6.48 0.69 2.93
C ILE A 102 5.37 -0.29 3.34
N GLN A 103 5.03 -0.29 4.60
CA GLN A 103 3.97 -1.10 5.17
C GLN A 103 3.23 -0.35 6.28
N ARG A 104 2.01 -0.73 6.53
CA ARG A 104 1.24 -0.20 7.66
C ARG A 104 0.39 -1.28 8.32
N PRO A 105 0.18 -1.22 9.64
CA PRO A 105 -0.73 -2.12 10.32
C PRO A 105 -2.19 -1.76 10.03
N PHE A 106 -3.07 -2.77 9.99
CA PHE A 106 -4.48 -2.58 10.25
C PHE A 106 -4.72 -2.53 11.75
N VAL A 107 -5.42 -1.53 12.22
CA VAL A 107 -5.65 -1.32 13.65
C VAL A 107 -7.12 -1.54 13.97
N LEU A 108 -7.41 -2.46 14.89
CA LEU A 108 -8.74 -2.60 15.48
C LEU A 108 -8.91 -1.54 16.57
N VAL A 109 -10.00 -0.79 16.50
CA VAL A 109 -10.26 0.31 17.42
C VAL A 109 -11.51 0.02 18.25
N THR A 110 -11.42 0.21 19.55
CA THR A 110 -12.54 0.14 20.49
C THR A 110 -12.67 1.45 21.25
N LYS A 111 -13.85 1.74 21.79
CA LYS A 111 -14.04 2.91 22.63
C LYS A 111 -13.31 2.73 23.96
N ASP A 112 -12.45 3.67 24.30
CA ASP A 112 -11.70 3.66 25.56
C ASP A 112 -12.63 3.66 26.79
N GLY A 113 -12.24 2.93 27.83
CA GLY A 113 -12.99 2.82 29.08
C GLY A 113 -14.33 2.09 28.95
N THR A 114 -14.66 1.47 27.81
CA THR A 114 -15.93 0.77 27.59
C THR A 114 -15.69 -0.74 27.45
N LYS A 115 -16.39 -1.55 28.27
CA LYS A 115 -16.37 -3.00 28.10
C LYS A 115 -17.11 -3.37 26.82
N LEU A 116 -16.49 -4.20 25.99
CA LEU A 116 -17.13 -4.77 24.82
C LEU A 116 -18.28 -5.71 25.22
N SER A 117 -19.28 -5.84 24.36
CA SER A 117 -20.25 -6.92 24.48
C SER A 117 -19.55 -8.28 24.29
N ASP A 118 -20.13 -9.34 24.82
CA ASP A 118 -19.54 -10.69 24.72
C ASP A 118 -19.33 -11.12 23.25
N ALA A 119 -20.23 -10.72 22.36
CA ALA A 119 -20.10 -11.00 20.93
C ALA A 119 -18.95 -10.20 20.28
N ALA A 120 -18.84 -8.91 20.61
CA ALA A 120 -17.77 -8.06 20.10
C ALA A 120 -16.40 -8.50 20.64
N GLN A 121 -16.32 -8.92 21.92
CA GLN A 121 -15.09 -9.44 22.51
C GLN A 121 -14.65 -10.71 21.80
N LYS A 122 -15.56 -11.67 21.58
CA LYS A 122 -15.25 -12.91 20.83
C LYS A 122 -14.74 -12.64 19.42
N PHE A 123 -15.33 -11.68 18.70
CA PHE A 123 -14.85 -11.28 17.38
C PHE A 123 -13.44 -10.69 17.47
N PHE A 124 -13.20 -9.81 18.44
CA PHE A 124 -11.91 -9.17 18.65
C PHE A 124 -10.83 -10.21 18.96
N ASP A 125 -11.11 -11.12 19.89
CA ASP A 125 -10.19 -12.19 20.28
C ASP A 125 -9.90 -13.12 19.09
N TYR A 126 -10.93 -13.49 18.31
CA TYR A 126 -10.76 -14.29 17.10
C TYR A 126 -9.90 -13.58 16.05
N ALA A 127 -10.19 -12.31 15.76
CA ALA A 127 -9.43 -11.55 14.76
C ALA A 127 -7.94 -11.40 15.09
N LEU A 128 -7.57 -11.47 16.37
CA LEU A 128 -6.19 -11.44 16.86
C LEU A 128 -5.58 -12.84 17.06
N SER A 129 -6.34 -13.89 16.85
CA SER A 129 -5.86 -15.26 17.02
C SER A 129 -5.18 -15.81 15.77
N SER A 130 -4.35 -16.83 15.92
CA SER A 130 -3.77 -17.58 14.79
C SER A 130 -4.81 -18.29 13.92
N GLU A 131 -6.01 -18.55 14.45
CA GLU A 131 -7.12 -19.17 13.69
C GLU A 131 -7.65 -18.23 12.59
N ALA A 132 -7.52 -16.91 12.75
CA ALA A 132 -7.91 -15.92 11.75
C ALA A 132 -6.88 -15.79 10.62
N ALA A 133 -5.63 -16.22 10.82
CA ALA A 133 -4.54 -16.01 9.86
C ALA A 133 -4.87 -16.48 8.42
N PRO A 134 -5.48 -17.67 8.17
CA PRO A 134 -5.84 -18.07 6.81
C PRO A 134 -6.88 -17.15 6.15
N ILE A 135 -7.80 -16.59 6.94
CA ILE A 135 -8.85 -15.68 6.45
C ILE A 135 -8.23 -14.32 6.13
N ILE A 136 -7.32 -13.85 6.97
CA ILE A 136 -6.58 -12.60 6.77
C ILE A 136 -5.74 -12.69 5.49
N ALA A 137 -5.01 -13.81 5.31
CA ALA A 137 -4.23 -14.07 4.10
C ALA A 137 -5.11 -14.15 2.85
N ALA A 138 -6.26 -14.82 2.91
CA ALA A 138 -7.20 -14.90 1.80
C ALA A 138 -7.80 -13.52 1.43
N ALA A 139 -7.92 -12.61 2.40
CA ALA A 139 -8.29 -11.22 2.18
C ALA A 139 -7.12 -10.35 1.67
N GLY A 140 -5.91 -10.91 1.56
CA GLY A 140 -4.73 -10.26 1.03
C GLY A 140 -4.00 -9.34 2.01
N ALA A 141 -4.19 -9.56 3.30
CA ALA A 141 -3.41 -8.92 4.34
C ALA A 141 -2.41 -9.91 4.95
N VAL A 142 -1.38 -9.41 5.60
CA VAL A 142 -0.41 -10.23 6.32
C VAL A 142 -0.83 -10.32 7.78
N ALA A 143 -1.00 -11.54 8.30
CA ALA A 143 -1.32 -11.74 9.71
C ALA A 143 -0.15 -11.32 10.61
N ALA A 144 -0.45 -10.64 11.72
CA ALA A 144 0.56 -10.11 12.64
C ALA A 144 1.16 -11.19 13.57
N ASN A 145 0.57 -12.37 13.63
CA ASN A 145 0.92 -13.51 14.49
C ASN A 145 1.29 -14.75 13.69
#